data_5846a73120775bbdfdf0bf73d56ee88e
#
_entry.id   5846a73120775bbdfdf0bf73d56ee88e
#
_cell.length_a   1.000
_cell.length_b   1.000
_cell.length_c   1.000
_cell.angle_alpha   90.00
_cell.angle_beta   90.00
_cell.angle_gamma   90.00
#
_symmetry.space_group_name_H-M   'P 1'
#
loop_
_entity.id
_entity.type
_entity.pdbx_description
1 polymer ?
#
loop_
_entity_poly.entity_id
_entity_poly.type
_entity_poly.pdbx_seq_one_letter_code
_entity_poly.pdbx_strand_id
1 'polypeptide(L)'
;MIVVMKSASEKTEKLLIIGPSGSGKDYLTRKLVKMGLRPCIKWTTRPMRKFEKQGVTYNFVNESQFTESIDKSEFLAYQVFNVTPEDRDPETWYYGITNEEFNNAQVMIMTPEEFTNISPEVRKGCFVVYLDIDRPTRENRIKGRGDKNDSVQRRLDADEEDFKDYNDYDLRVTDPDFTADDIYSLMD
;
A
#
# COMPACT_ATOMS: atom_id res chain seq x y z
N MET A 1 -14.92 6.97 13.62
CA MET A 1 -15.59 8.13 12.97
C MET A 1 -14.99 8.31 11.58
N ILE A 2 -15.81 8.29 10.54
CA ILE A 2 -15.41 8.51 9.14
C ILE A 2 -15.50 10.01 8.86
N VAL A 3 -14.40 10.64 8.42
CA VAL A 3 -14.40 12.08 8.08
C VAL A 3 -14.16 12.20 6.57
N VAL A 4 -15.16 12.66 5.83
CA VAL A 4 -15.06 12.92 4.38
C VAL A 4 -14.61 14.37 4.17
N MET A 5 -13.58 14.61 3.36
CA MET A 5 -12.98 15.92 3.13
C MET A 5 -13.19 16.48 1.71
N LYS A 6 -13.68 15.70 0.74
CA LYS A 6 -13.83 16.15 -0.64
C LYS A 6 -15.27 16.00 -1.17
N SER A 7 -15.73 17.01 -1.88
CA SER A 7 -16.96 16.93 -2.66
C SER A 7 -16.72 16.03 -3.89
N ALA A 8 -17.48 14.96 -4.02
CA ALA A 8 -17.45 14.05 -5.15
C ALA A 8 -18.01 14.75 -6.41
N SER A 9 -17.18 15.49 -7.15
CA SER A 9 -17.58 16.11 -8.41
C SER A 9 -16.84 15.56 -9.64
N GLU A 10 -15.84 14.71 -9.45
CA GLU A 10 -15.11 14.06 -10.55
C GLU A 10 -15.20 12.53 -10.36
N LYS A 11 -15.48 11.81 -11.43
CA LYS A 11 -15.58 10.35 -11.42
C LYS A 11 -14.27 9.75 -10.94
N THR A 12 -14.32 9.11 -9.79
CA THR A 12 -13.15 8.43 -9.20
C THR A 12 -12.85 7.17 -9.99
N GLU A 13 -11.66 7.11 -10.58
CA GLU A 13 -11.23 5.94 -11.36
C GLU A 13 -10.39 4.96 -10.54
N LYS A 14 -9.69 5.44 -9.51
CA LYS A 14 -8.74 4.67 -8.72
C LYS A 14 -8.88 4.94 -7.22
N LEU A 15 -8.84 3.88 -6.43
CA LEU A 15 -8.82 3.93 -4.98
C LEU A 15 -7.40 3.66 -4.47
N LEU A 16 -6.81 4.65 -3.83
CA LEU A 16 -5.51 4.52 -3.18
C LEU A 16 -5.71 4.33 -1.68
N ILE A 17 -5.15 3.27 -1.13
CA ILE A 17 -5.23 2.97 0.30
C ILE A 17 -3.87 3.23 0.93
N ILE A 18 -3.81 4.20 1.81
CA ILE A 18 -2.60 4.61 2.53
C ILE A 18 -2.85 4.41 4.03
N GLY A 19 -1.82 4.08 4.77
CA GLY A 19 -1.93 3.91 6.22
C GLY A 19 -0.78 3.10 6.80
N PRO A 20 -0.52 3.22 8.09
CA PRO A 20 0.56 2.54 8.77
C PRO A 20 0.38 1.02 8.84
N SER A 21 1.42 0.32 9.26
CA SER A 21 1.40 -1.14 9.48
C SER A 21 0.29 -1.52 10.47
N GLY A 22 -0.46 -2.59 10.19
CA GLY A 22 -1.56 -3.03 11.03
C GLY A 22 -2.87 -2.24 10.90
N SER A 23 -2.94 -1.19 10.08
CA SER A 23 -4.17 -0.38 9.90
C SER A 23 -5.31 -1.12 9.21
N GLY A 24 -5.03 -2.20 8.45
CA GLY A 24 -6.08 -2.97 7.76
C GLY A 24 -6.07 -2.83 6.24
N LYS A 25 -5.06 -2.22 5.63
CA LYS A 25 -4.94 -2.05 4.16
C LYS A 25 -5.20 -3.34 3.38
N ASP A 26 -4.51 -4.43 3.74
CA ASP A 26 -4.67 -5.72 3.05
C ASP A 26 -6.08 -6.31 3.23
N TYR A 27 -6.71 -6.08 4.39
CA TYR A 27 -8.09 -6.50 4.64
C TYR A 27 -9.04 -5.76 3.71
N LEU A 28 -8.95 -4.43 3.67
CA LEU A 28 -9.78 -3.57 2.83
C LEU A 28 -9.59 -3.93 1.35
N THR A 29 -8.34 -3.98 0.87
CA THR A 29 -8.04 -4.34 -0.52
C THR A 29 -8.66 -5.68 -0.92
N ARG A 30 -8.50 -6.73 -0.09
CA ARG A 30 -9.08 -8.04 -0.38
C ARG A 30 -10.61 -8.04 -0.45
N LYS A 31 -11.27 -7.22 0.35
CA LYS A 31 -12.73 -7.08 0.32
C LYS A 31 -13.17 -6.37 -0.95
N LEU A 32 -12.54 -5.25 -1.29
CA LEU A 32 -12.82 -4.48 -2.51
C LEU A 32 -12.58 -5.30 -3.79
N VAL A 33 -11.53 -6.12 -3.82
CA VAL A 33 -11.29 -7.07 -4.93
C VAL A 33 -12.41 -8.09 -5.05
N LYS A 34 -12.97 -8.58 -3.94
CA LYS A 34 -14.15 -9.47 -3.98
C LYS A 34 -15.41 -8.76 -4.45
N MET A 35 -15.49 -7.45 -4.33
CA MET A 35 -16.57 -6.60 -4.87
C MET A 35 -16.35 -6.25 -6.36
N GLY A 36 -15.25 -6.71 -6.96
CA GLY A 36 -14.98 -6.61 -8.40
C GLY A 36 -13.91 -5.58 -8.80
N LEU A 37 -13.28 -4.88 -7.86
CA LEU A 37 -12.20 -3.96 -8.19
C LEU A 37 -10.92 -4.72 -8.57
N ARG A 38 -10.22 -4.23 -9.60
CA ARG A 38 -8.93 -4.79 -10.03
C ARG A 38 -7.80 -4.27 -9.13
N PRO A 39 -7.05 -5.17 -8.44
CA PRO A 39 -5.92 -4.76 -7.62
C PRO A 39 -4.69 -4.39 -8.47
N CYS A 40 -3.83 -3.54 -7.93
CA CYS A 40 -2.48 -3.34 -8.41
C CYS A 40 -1.56 -4.47 -7.89
N ILE A 41 -0.88 -5.17 -8.76
CA ILE A 41 0.08 -6.22 -8.40
C ILE A 41 1.50 -5.64 -8.50
N LYS A 42 2.01 -5.15 -7.37
CA LYS A 42 3.36 -4.56 -7.30
C LYS A 42 4.45 -5.56 -7.69
N TRP A 43 5.55 -5.05 -8.19
CA TRP A 43 6.77 -5.82 -8.44
C TRP A 43 7.66 -5.84 -7.19
N THR A 44 8.39 -6.95 -6.99
CA THR A 44 9.39 -7.04 -5.91
C THR A 44 10.49 -8.04 -6.25
N THR A 45 11.70 -7.74 -5.76
CA THR A 45 12.83 -8.68 -5.81
C THR A 45 12.95 -9.51 -4.53
N ARG A 46 12.16 -9.18 -3.50
CA ARG A 46 12.12 -9.97 -2.28
C ARG A 46 11.73 -11.42 -2.57
N PRO A 47 12.37 -12.41 -1.95
CA PRO A 47 11.97 -13.81 -2.07
C PRO A 47 10.50 -14.03 -1.70
N MET A 48 9.80 -14.84 -2.50
CA MET A 48 8.39 -15.18 -2.28
C MET A 48 8.22 -15.96 -0.98
N ARG A 49 7.24 -15.60 -0.16
CA ARG A 49 6.90 -16.30 1.08
C ARG A 49 5.97 -17.48 0.81
N LYS A 50 5.87 -18.41 1.79
CA LYS A 50 5.15 -19.69 1.67
C LYS A 50 3.70 -19.61 1.15
N PHE A 51 2.98 -18.53 1.46
CA PHE A 51 1.57 -18.36 1.10
C PHE A 51 1.34 -17.32 -0.01
N GLU A 52 2.41 -16.77 -0.56
CA GLU A 52 2.34 -15.81 -1.65
C GLU A 52 2.32 -16.53 -3.00
N LYS A 53 1.83 -15.83 -4.04
CA LYS A 53 1.73 -16.38 -5.38
C LYS A 53 2.16 -15.33 -6.40
N GLN A 54 2.95 -15.79 -7.38
CA GLN A 54 3.35 -14.99 -8.54
C GLN A 54 2.12 -14.43 -9.27
N GLY A 55 2.15 -13.13 -9.59
CA GLY A 55 1.07 -12.46 -10.32
C GLY A 55 -0.23 -12.28 -9.54
N VAL A 56 -0.23 -12.59 -8.23
CA VAL A 56 -1.40 -12.42 -7.35
C VAL A 56 -1.06 -11.56 -6.14
N THR A 57 0.00 -11.92 -5.41
CA THR A 57 0.46 -11.13 -4.25
C THR A 57 1.43 -10.06 -4.71
N TYR A 58 2.39 -10.45 -5.52
CA TYR A 58 3.38 -9.63 -6.19
C TYR A 58 3.75 -10.24 -7.55
N ASN A 59 4.30 -9.42 -8.42
CA ASN A 59 5.12 -9.85 -9.54
C ASN A 59 6.56 -10.02 -9.00
N PHE A 60 6.91 -11.26 -8.61
CA PHE A 60 8.26 -11.57 -8.10
C PHE A 60 9.23 -11.67 -9.28
N VAL A 61 10.24 -10.81 -9.28
CA VAL A 61 11.26 -10.72 -10.32
C VAL A 61 12.66 -10.76 -9.69
N ASN A 62 13.68 -11.02 -10.49
CA ASN A 62 15.05 -10.86 -10.03
C ASN A 62 15.52 -9.40 -10.13
N GLU A 63 16.65 -9.08 -9.49
CA GLU A 63 17.19 -7.73 -9.46
C GLU A 63 17.51 -7.20 -10.87
N SER A 64 18.07 -8.03 -11.75
CA SER A 64 18.39 -7.64 -13.13
C SER A 64 17.12 -7.22 -13.91
N GLN A 65 16.03 -7.98 -13.78
CA GLN A 65 14.76 -7.63 -14.39
C GLN A 65 14.20 -6.31 -13.85
N PHE A 66 14.30 -6.12 -12.52
CA PHE A 66 13.80 -4.90 -11.89
C PHE A 66 14.59 -3.67 -12.34
N THR A 67 15.93 -3.74 -12.31
CA THR A 67 16.82 -2.64 -12.72
C THR A 67 16.69 -2.32 -14.20
N GLU A 68 16.55 -3.32 -15.06
CA GLU A 68 16.27 -3.12 -16.48
C GLU A 68 14.97 -2.33 -16.70
N SER A 69 13.92 -2.61 -15.92
CA SER A 69 12.66 -1.85 -15.98
C SER A 69 12.80 -0.43 -15.43
N ILE A 70 13.71 -0.19 -14.45
CA ILE A 70 14.08 1.19 -14.04
C ILE A 70 14.70 1.94 -15.22
N ASP A 71 15.70 1.34 -15.89
CA ASP A 71 16.41 1.96 -17.02
C ASP A 71 15.45 2.30 -18.17
N LYS A 72 14.41 1.50 -18.35
CA LYS A 72 13.34 1.73 -19.35
C LYS A 72 12.27 2.73 -18.90
N SER A 73 12.35 3.26 -17.67
CA SER A 73 11.35 4.16 -17.09
C SER A 73 9.93 3.55 -17.04
N GLU A 74 9.85 2.25 -16.80
CA GLU A 74 8.58 1.53 -16.71
C GLU A 74 7.86 1.72 -15.36
N PHE A 75 8.58 2.11 -14.31
CA PHE A 75 8.00 2.32 -12.98
C PHE A 75 7.39 3.72 -12.81
N LEU A 76 6.17 3.77 -12.29
CA LEU A 76 5.57 4.99 -11.75
C LEU A 76 6.29 5.42 -10.46
N ALA A 77 6.52 4.47 -9.57
CA ALA A 77 7.22 4.66 -8.31
C ALA A 77 7.90 3.36 -7.87
N TYR A 78 9.06 3.46 -7.22
CA TYR A 78 9.72 2.33 -6.59
C TYR A 78 10.48 2.75 -5.35
N GLN A 79 10.73 1.79 -4.46
CA GLN A 79 11.49 1.94 -3.23
C GLN A 79 12.54 0.84 -3.11
N VAL A 80 13.63 1.14 -2.43
CA VAL A 80 14.76 0.23 -2.21
C VAL A 80 14.99 0.08 -0.71
N PHE A 81 15.01 -1.16 -0.24
CA PHE A 81 15.23 -1.49 1.17
C PHE A 81 16.46 -2.35 1.34
N ASN A 82 17.41 -1.87 2.14
CA ASN A 82 18.53 -2.68 2.61
C ASN A 82 18.08 -3.42 3.87
N VAL A 83 18.05 -4.73 3.80
CA VAL A 83 17.61 -5.59 4.89
C VAL A 83 18.75 -6.49 5.35
N THR A 84 18.81 -6.75 6.65
CA THR A 84 19.76 -7.71 7.24
C THR A 84 18.94 -8.77 7.96
N PRO A 85 18.59 -9.88 7.26
CA PRO A 85 17.92 -11.02 7.90
C PRO A 85 18.82 -11.62 9.00
N GLU A 86 18.20 -12.20 10.04
CA GLU A 86 18.93 -12.77 11.17
C GLU A 86 19.83 -13.97 10.78
N ASP A 87 19.46 -14.67 9.69
CA ASP A 87 20.02 -15.96 9.28
C ASP A 87 20.75 -15.94 7.92
N ARG A 88 20.91 -14.73 7.31
CA ARG A 88 21.50 -14.57 5.97
C ARG A 88 22.30 -13.27 5.86
N ASP A 89 23.09 -13.18 4.79
CA ASP A 89 23.79 -11.95 4.42
C ASP A 89 22.81 -10.79 4.14
N PRO A 90 23.29 -9.54 4.26
CA PRO A 90 22.50 -8.36 3.88
C PRO A 90 22.00 -8.47 2.44
N GLU A 91 20.72 -8.16 2.23
CA GLU A 91 20.06 -8.21 0.94
C GLU A 91 19.47 -6.82 0.60
N THR A 92 19.38 -6.52 -0.69
CA THR A 92 18.66 -5.34 -1.18
C THR A 92 17.36 -5.79 -1.82
N TRP A 93 16.24 -5.27 -1.32
CA TRP A 93 14.93 -5.56 -1.88
C TRP A 93 14.34 -4.31 -2.54
N TYR A 94 13.84 -4.53 -3.73
CA TYR A 94 13.13 -3.51 -4.51
C TYR A 94 11.63 -3.79 -4.46
N TYR A 95 10.83 -2.74 -4.41
CA TYR A 95 9.39 -2.77 -4.55
C TYR A 95 8.97 -1.65 -5.49
N GLY A 96 8.08 -1.93 -6.43
CA GLY A 96 7.67 -0.92 -7.38
C GLY A 96 6.28 -1.14 -7.95
N ILE A 97 5.71 -0.06 -8.48
CA ILE A 97 4.48 -0.04 -9.24
C ILE A 97 4.84 0.39 -10.66
N THR A 98 4.63 -0.48 -11.64
CA THR A 98 4.82 -0.09 -13.03
C THR A 98 3.68 0.80 -13.52
N ASN A 99 3.95 1.61 -14.56
CA ASN A 99 2.92 2.41 -15.20
C ASN A 99 1.75 1.54 -15.71
N GLU A 100 2.05 0.35 -16.24
CA GLU A 100 1.06 -0.60 -16.71
C GLU A 100 0.16 -1.09 -15.56
N GLU A 101 0.74 -1.58 -14.47
CA GLU A 101 -0.01 -2.05 -13.30
C GLU A 101 -0.87 -0.93 -12.70
N PHE A 102 -0.31 0.28 -12.58
CA PHE A 102 -1.05 1.43 -12.11
C PHE A 102 -2.26 1.73 -13.01
N ASN A 103 -2.06 1.77 -14.33
CA ASN A 103 -3.13 2.10 -15.28
C ASN A 103 -4.25 1.07 -15.28
N ASN A 104 -3.92 -0.22 -15.13
CA ASN A 104 -4.89 -1.31 -15.13
C ASN A 104 -5.63 -1.48 -13.79
N ALA A 105 -5.05 -1.01 -12.69
CA ALA A 105 -5.62 -1.17 -11.36
C ALA A 105 -6.75 -0.17 -11.07
N GLN A 106 -7.69 -0.59 -10.22
CA GLN A 106 -8.73 0.26 -9.64
C GLN A 106 -8.53 0.44 -8.13
N VAL A 107 -7.81 -0.48 -7.47
CA VAL A 107 -7.46 -0.36 -6.05
C VAL A 107 -6.00 -0.71 -5.82
N MET A 108 -5.31 0.08 -5.00
CA MET A 108 -3.91 -0.15 -4.67
C MET A 108 -3.54 0.38 -3.29
N ILE A 109 -2.54 -0.28 -2.68
CA ILE A 109 -1.89 0.20 -1.46
C ILE A 109 -0.64 0.99 -1.86
N MET A 110 -0.49 2.18 -1.30
CA MET A 110 0.72 3.00 -1.48
C MET A 110 1.27 3.45 -0.13
N THR A 111 2.58 3.74 -0.10
CA THR A 111 3.20 4.48 1.00
C THR A 111 3.05 5.99 0.75
N PRO A 112 3.19 6.85 1.76
CA PRO A 112 3.24 8.30 1.54
C PRO A 112 4.31 8.70 0.54
N GLU A 113 5.49 8.09 0.60
CA GLU A 113 6.60 8.35 -0.33
C GLU A 113 6.26 7.95 -1.77
N GLU A 114 5.71 6.75 -2.01
CA GLU A 114 5.25 6.35 -3.35
C GLU A 114 4.20 7.33 -3.90
N PHE A 115 3.32 7.81 -3.02
CA PHE A 115 2.25 8.72 -3.39
C PHE A 115 2.77 10.10 -3.82
N THR A 116 3.87 10.60 -3.25
CA THR A 116 4.48 11.87 -3.66
C THR A 116 5.03 11.85 -5.09
N ASN A 117 5.28 10.66 -5.66
CA ASN A 117 5.74 10.49 -7.03
C ASN A 117 4.60 10.53 -8.07
N ILE A 118 3.34 10.54 -7.62
CA ILE A 118 2.18 10.66 -8.50
C ILE A 118 2.02 12.12 -8.96
N SER A 119 1.92 12.34 -10.28
CA SER A 119 1.70 13.68 -10.80
C SER A 119 0.35 14.26 -10.33
N PRO A 120 0.23 15.60 -10.20
CA PRO A 120 -1.03 16.24 -9.81
C PRO A 120 -2.21 15.91 -10.74
N GLU A 121 -1.94 15.66 -12.02
CA GLU A 121 -2.95 15.27 -13.00
C GLU A 121 -3.51 13.88 -12.70
N VAL A 122 -2.62 12.91 -12.40
CA VAL A 122 -3.00 11.54 -12.03
C VAL A 122 -3.71 11.54 -10.68
N ARG A 123 -3.24 12.36 -9.72
CA ARG A 123 -3.87 12.50 -8.39
C ARG A 123 -5.34 12.89 -8.45
N LYS A 124 -5.75 13.73 -9.42
CA LYS A 124 -7.14 14.16 -9.59
C LYS A 124 -8.11 13.02 -9.85
N GLY A 125 -7.66 11.96 -10.57
CA GLY A 125 -8.45 10.76 -10.83
C GLY A 125 -8.42 9.71 -9.70
N CYS A 126 -7.79 10.03 -8.56
CA CYS A 126 -7.65 9.11 -7.43
C CYS A 126 -8.49 9.56 -6.24
N PHE A 127 -9.12 8.59 -5.56
CA PHE A 127 -9.71 8.76 -4.24
C PHE A 127 -8.79 8.14 -3.20
N VAL A 128 -8.26 8.96 -2.30
CA VAL A 128 -7.26 8.54 -1.33
C VAL A 128 -7.90 8.28 0.02
N VAL A 129 -7.82 7.04 0.47
CA VAL A 129 -8.28 6.61 1.79
C VAL A 129 -7.08 6.45 2.72
N TYR A 130 -7.04 7.26 3.76
CA TYR A 130 -6.06 7.15 4.83
C TYR A 130 -6.63 6.38 6.01
N LEU A 131 -6.09 5.19 6.28
CA LEU A 131 -6.45 4.37 7.43
C LEU A 131 -5.60 4.78 8.65
N ASP A 132 -6.08 5.76 9.40
CA ASP A 132 -5.43 6.31 10.59
C ASP A 132 -5.92 5.59 11.85
N ILE A 133 -5.57 4.32 11.97
CA ILE A 133 -5.95 3.47 13.10
C ILE A 133 -4.94 3.64 14.24
N ASP A 134 -5.46 3.73 15.46
CA ASP A 134 -4.65 3.94 16.66
C ASP A 134 -3.55 2.89 16.85
N ARG A 135 -2.45 3.31 17.49
CA ARG A 135 -1.27 2.48 17.72
C ARG A 135 -1.58 1.19 18.51
N PRO A 136 -2.33 1.18 19.62
CA PRO A 136 -2.63 -0.03 20.37
C PRO A 136 -3.35 -1.09 19.51
N THR A 137 -4.33 -0.68 18.71
CA THR A 137 -5.06 -1.56 17.80
C THR A 137 -4.12 -2.15 16.75
N ARG A 138 -3.26 -1.33 16.12
CA ARG A 138 -2.28 -1.76 15.13
C ARG A 138 -1.27 -2.75 15.72
N GLU A 139 -0.76 -2.45 16.90
CA GLU A 139 0.19 -3.30 17.63
C GLU A 139 -0.39 -4.70 17.90
N ASN A 140 -1.62 -4.77 18.40
CA ASN A 140 -2.31 -6.04 18.63
C ASN A 140 -2.48 -6.84 17.34
N ARG A 141 -2.84 -6.19 16.24
CA ARG A 141 -3.00 -6.84 14.93
C ARG A 141 -1.68 -7.37 14.38
N ILE A 142 -0.57 -6.63 14.52
CA ILE A 142 0.76 -7.04 14.08
C ILE A 142 1.25 -8.24 14.90
N LYS A 143 1.14 -8.19 16.23
CA LYS A 143 1.50 -9.31 17.12
C LYS A 143 0.71 -10.58 16.79
N GLY A 144 -0.59 -10.43 16.53
CA GLY A 144 -1.47 -11.56 16.17
C GLY A 144 -1.11 -12.26 14.84
N ARG A 145 -0.36 -11.60 13.95
CA ARG A 145 0.12 -12.20 12.68
C ARG A 145 1.31 -13.15 12.87
N GLY A 146 2.03 -13.05 13.99
CA GLY A 146 3.21 -13.88 14.29
C GLY A 146 4.37 -13.66 13.30
N ASP A 147 4.45 -12.50 12.66
CA ASP A 147 5.51 -12.16 11.71
C ASP A 147 6.82 -11.93 12.49
N LYS A 148 7.77 -12.85 12.32
CA LYS A 148 9.06 -12.83 13.03
C LYS A 148 10.17 -12.07 12.28
N ASN A 149 9.88 -11.57 11.09
CA ASN A 149 10.90 -10.99 10.21
C ASN A 149 11.30 -9.56 10.57
N ASP A 150 10.59 -8.93 11.55
CA ASP A 150 10.90 -7.57 11.95
C ASP A 150 10.31 -7.26 13.34
N SER A 151 10.99 -6.38 14.09
CA SER A 151 10.53 -5.90 15.38
C SER A 151 9.22 -5.11 15.25
N VAL A 152 8.19 -5.52 15.98
CA VAL A 152 6.90 -4.80 16.03
C VAL A 152 7.10 -3.34 16.43
N GLN A 153 7.93 -3.10 17.45
CA GLN A 153 8.21 -1.76 17.95
C GLN A 153 8.86 -0.88 16.87
N ARG A 154 9.92 -1.38 16.22
CA ARG A 154 10.62 -0.65 15.16
C ARG A 154 9.67 -0.24 14.01
N ARG A 155 8.77 -1.15 13.61
CA ARG A 155 7.77 -0.88 12.56
C ARG A 155 6.79 0.20 12.98
N LEU A 156 6.31 0.14 14.22
CA LEU A 156 5.37 1.15 14.74
C LEU A 156 6.03 2.53 14.83
N ASP A 157 7.30 2.59 15.27
CA ASP A 157 8.04 3.85 15.41
C ASP A 157 8.37 4.45 14.03
N ALA A 158 8.75 3.63 13.05
CA ALA A 158 8.96 4.07 11.67
C ALA A 158 7.66 4.60 11.05
N ASP A 159 6.55 3.86 11.22
CA ASP A 159 5.23 4.31 10.75
C ASP A 159 4.83 5.67 11.38
N GLU A 160 5.12 5.92 12.66
CA GLU A 160 4.79 7.19 13.30
C GLU A 160 5.56 8.37 12.68
N GLU A 161 6.80 8.17 12.31
CA GLU A 161 7.58 9.21 11.61
C GLU A 161 7.08 9.42 10.18
N ASP A 162 6.83 8.33 9.43
CA ASP A 162 6.37 8.38 8.04
C ASP A 162 5.00 9.05 7.89
N PHE A 163 4.13 8.90 8.90
CA PHE A 163 2.74 9.41 8.87
C PHE A 163 2.52 10.68 9.70
N LYS A 164 3.53 11.21 10.38
CA LYS A 164 3.43 12.34 11.31
C LYS A 164 2.70 13.56 10.75
N ASP A 165 3.04 13.92 9.52
CA ASP A 165 2.50 15.10 8.84
C ASP A 165 1.66 14.75 7.60
N TYR A 166 1.26 13.48 7.47
CA TYR A 166 0.50 13.02 6.31
C TYR A 166 -0.92 13.58 6.31
N ASN A 167 -1.27 14.38 5.30
CA ASN A 167 -2.54 15.10 5.19
C ASN A 167 -3.16 15.11 3.78
N ASP A 168 -2.53 14.46 2.79
CA ASP A 168 -3.06 14.38 1.42
C ASP A 168 -3.96 13.15 1.23
N TYR A 169 -5.19 13.25 1.72
CA TYR A 169 -6.23 12.23 1.59
C TYR A 169 -7.60 12.86 1.29
N ASP A 170 -8.50 12.09 0.71
CA ASP A 170 -9.89 12.44 0.49
C ASP A 170 -10.79 11.92 1.62
N LEU A 171 -10.41 10.77 2.21
CA LEU A 171 -11.11 10.15 3.32
C LEU A 171 -10.12 9.70 4.40
N ARG A 172 -10.35 10.10 5.64
CA ARG A 172 -9.63 9.60 6.83
C ARG A 172 -10.52 8.68 7.64
N VAL A 173 -10.06 7.46 7.88
CA VAL A 173 -10.75 6.43 8.65
C VAL A 173 -10.02 6.19 9.96
N THR A 174 -10.66 6.49 11.09
CA THR A 174 -10.12 6.28 12.44
C THR A 174 -10.83 5.16 13.20
N ASP A 175 -11.94 4.64 12.64
CA ASP A 175 -12.70 3.53 13.21
C ASP A 175 -12.01 2.21 12.88
N PRO A 176 -11.56 1.42 13.87
CA PRO A 176 -10.91 0.13 13.62
C PRO A 176 -11.87 -0.93 13.06
N ASP A 177 -13.17 -0.74 13.20
CA ASP A 177 -14.23 -1.65 12.76
C ASP A 177 -14.87 -1.26 11.42
N PHE A 178 -14.22 -0.34 10.68
CA PHE A 178 -14.68 0.06 9.34
C PHE A 178 -14.91 -1.12 8.40
N THR A 179 -15.85 -1.01 7.49
CA THR A 179 -16.14 -2.02 6.48
C THR A 179 -15.75 -1.57 5.08
N ALA A 180 -15.59 -2.53 4.16
CA ALA A 180 -15.34 -2.20 2.76
C ALA A 180 -16.56 -1.56 2.08
N ASP A 181 -17.77 -1.93 2.53
CA ASP A 181 -19.01 -1.34 2.02
C ASP A 181 -19.11 0.15 2.36
N ASP A 182 -18.68 0.55 3.57
CA ASP A 182 -18.62 1.96 3.98
C ASP A 182 -17.72 2.78 3.04
N ILE A 183 -16.58 2.22 2.64
CA ILE A 183 -15.62 2.89 1.75
C ILE A 183 -16.12 2.88 0.31
N TYR A 184 -16.63 1.74 -0.16
CA TYR A 184 -17.09 1.58 -1.55
C TYR A 184 -18.24 2.51 -1.89
N SER A 185 -19.19 2.69 -0.95
CA SER A 185 -20.34 3.60 -1.13
C SER A 185 -19.98 5.07 -1.28
N LEU A 186 -18.74 5.46 -0.93
CA LEU A 186 -18.26 6.86 -1.07
C LEU A 186 -17.55 7.11 -2.42
N MET A 187 -17.39 6.08 -3.24
CA MET A 187 -16.77 6.19 -4.58
C MET A 187 -17.80 6.49 -5.69
N ASP A 188 -19.07 6.25 -5.41
CA ASP A 188 -20.21 6.54 -6.30
C ASP A 188 -20.67 8.02 -6.15
#